data_c53661c431e9095b8212a89692b2e1e7
#
_entry.id   c53661c431e9095b8212a89692b2e1e7
#
_cell.length_a   1.000
_cell.length_b   1.000
_cell.length_c   1.000
_cell.angle_alpha   90.00
_cell.angle_beta   90.00
_cell.angle_gamma   90.00
#
_symmetry.space_group_name_H-M   'P 1'
#
loop_
_entity.id
_entity.type
_entity.pdbx_description
1 polymer ?
#
loop_
_entity_poly.entity_id
_entity_poly.type
_entity_poly.pdbx_seq_one_letter_code
_entity_poly.pdbx_strand_id
1 'polypeptide(L)'
;MASFDDVVILSGCRTAVGKFQGSLSDFTAPQLGAIAVREAVKRAGIDSARVDECIMGNVLSAGLGQAPARQAAILGGLSPEAGAMTINKVCGSGLKAVALAAQAIQTENSSIVVAGGMESMTNAPYLLPQARKGYRLGNAQIVDSMVYDGLWDPYNDYHMGITGENVAEKYGITREDQDEFAVNSHRKAVSAIKECRVKSQIVPVEIPAKKKGAAPTIFDKDESPREDTTIETLRALKPAFKKDGTVTAGNAPGVNDGAAALVVTSATRAKELGVKPMVRIVAQATSGVEPKWVMMAPVGAVRTIWEKTGWKNEDVDLYELNEAFSVQALGVMRELGLNPDKVNVNGGAVAIGHPIGASGARVLVTLIYEMIRRDAKRGIAALCLGGGNAVAMAVER
;
A
#
# COMPACT_ATOMS: atom_id res chain seq x y z
N MET A 1 -28.27 -18.93 -8.66
CA MET A 1 -26.87 -18.56 -8.36
C MET A 1 -26.57 -19.12 -6.99
N ALA A 2 -25.45 -19.84 -6.83
CA ALA A 2 -25.03 -20.27 -5.50
C ALA A 2 -24.78 -19.00 -4.66
N SER A 3 -25.36 -18.94 -3.46
CA SER A 3 -25.13 -17.87 -2.51
C SER A 3 -23.76 -18.16 -1.88
N PHE A 4 -22.75 -17.37 -2.22
CA PHE A 4 -21.47 -17.44 -1.51
C PHE A 4 -21.61 -16.84 -0.11
N ASP A 5 -20.89 -17.42 0.87
CA ASP A 5 -20.80 -16.84 2.20
C ASP A 5 -20.08 -15.47 2.15
N ASP A 6 -20.48 -14.54 2.98
CA ASP A 6 -19.83 -13.23 3.07
C ASP A 6 -18.37 -13.38 3.51
N VAL A 7 -17.48 -12.70 2.82
CA VAL A 7 -16.06 -12.66 3.20
C VAL A 7 -15.82 -11.48 4.14
N VAL A 8 -15.16 -11.76 5.25
CA VAL A 8 -14.91 -10.79 6.32
C VAL A 8 -13.44 -10.68 6.68
N ILE A 9 -13.06 -9.52 7.20
CA ILE A 9 -11.73 -9.25 7.74
C ILE A 9 -11.83 -9.28 9.27
N LEU A 10 -11.08 -10.18 9.91
CA LEU A 10 -11.05 -10.34 11.35
C LEU A 10 -10.13 -9.35 12.04
N SER A 11 -9.00 -9.06 11.41
CA SER A 11 -7.97 -8.18 11.96
C SER A 11 -7.13 -7.57 10.84
N GLY A 12 -6.38 -6.55 11.19
CA GLY A 12 -5.35 -5.99 10.32
C GLY A 12 -4.35 -5.15 11.11
N CYS A 13 -3.14 -5.05 10.60
CA CYS A 13 -2.12 -4.15 11.13
C CYS A 13 -1.12 -3.76 10.05
N ARG A 14 -0.32 -2.75 10.35
CA ARG A 14 0.82 -2.35 9.54
C ARG A 14 2.01 -1.99 10.40
N THR A 15 3.20 -2.06 9.89
CA THR A 15 4.35 -1.37 10.50
C THR A 15 4.15 0.14 10.34
N ALA A 16 4.84 0.93 11.16
CA ALA A 16 5.12 2.30 10.75
C ALA A 16 5.92 2.29 9.44
N VAL A 17 5.77 3.33 8.63
CA VAL A 17 6.46 3.47 7.35
C VAL A 17 7.81 4.14 7.57
N GLY A 18 8.88 3.45 7.20
CA GLY A 18 10.25 3.95 7.22
C GLY A 18 10.56 4.76 5.96
N LYS A 19 11.39 5.78 6.07
CA LYS A 19 11.93 6.49 4.92
C LYS A 19 13.12 5.74 4.33
N PHE A 20 13.49 6.09 3.11
CA PHE A 20 14.66 5.56 2.41
C PHE A 20 15.92 5.68 3.27
N GLN A 21 16.61 4.56 3.45
CA GLN A 21 17.81 4.44 4.31
C GLN A 21 17.55 4.91 5.75
N GLY A 22 16.29 4.84 6.22
CA GLY A 22 15.87 5.24 7.55
C GLY A 22 15.89 4.11 8.57
N SER A 23 15.00 4.19 9.53
CA SER A 23 14.97 3.30 10.70
C SER A 23 14.76 1.82 10.34
N LEU A 24 14.11 1.51 9.21
CA LEU A 24 13.86 0.12 8.77
C LEU A 24 14.90 -0.43 7.78
N SER A 25 15.99 0.29 7.54
CA SER A 25 17.02 -0.07 6.53
C SER A 25 17.68 -1.43 6.76
N ASP A 26 17.75 -1.91 7.99
CA ASP A 26 18.36 -3.21 8.32
C ASP A 26 17.40 -4.40 8.16
N PHE A 27 16.13 -4.15 7.75
CA PHE A 27 15.11 -5.19 7.57
C PHE A 27 14.85 -5.49 6.09
N THR A 28 14.86 -6.75 5.74
CA THR A 28 14.36 -7.22 4.44
C THR A 28 12.83 -7.16 4.38
N ALA A 29 12.25 -7.12 3.18
CA ALA A 29 10.80 -7.14 3.02
C ALA A 29 10.13 -8.35 3.72
N PRO A 30 10.64 -9.61 3.61
CA PRO A 30 10.08 -10.74 4.35
C PRO A 30 10.13 -10.59 5.87
N GLN A 31 11.17 -9.97 6.44
CA GLN A 31 11.24 -9.71 7.88
C GLN A 31 10.18 -8.70 8.35
N LEU A 32 9.96 -7.62 7.58
CA LEU A 32 8.86 -6.68 7.84
C LEU A 32 7.50 -7.36 7.68
N GLY A 33 7.34 -8.17 6.63
CA GLY A 33 6.14 -8.97 6.40
C GLY A 33 5.85 -9.92 7.55
N ALA A 34 6.86 -10.58 8.09
CA ALA A 34 6.72 -11.50 9.22
C ALA A 34 6.18 -10.81 10.49
N ILE A 35 6.61 -9.58 10.76
CA ILE A 35 6.12 -8.78 11.88
C ILE A 35 4.61 -8.49 11.70
N ALA A 36 4.20 -8.08 10.50
CA ALA A 36 2.80 -7.80 10.19
C ALA A 36 1.93 -9.06 10.22
N VAL A 37 2.40 -10.17 9.65
CA VAL A 37 1.71 -11.49 9.66
C VAL A 37 1.45 -11.96 11.08
N ARG A 38 2.51 -12.00 11.92
CA ARG A 38 2.42 -12.42 13.31
C ARG A 38 1.41 -11.59 14.09
N GLU A 39 1.50 -10.29 13.97
CA GLU A 39 0.61 -9.37 14.70
C GLU A 39 -0.83 -9.44 14.19
N ALA A 40 -1.06 -9.60 12.89
CA ALA A 40 -2.42 -9.75 12.34
C ALA A 40 -3.09 -11.02 12.89
N VAL A 41 -2.40 -12.16 12.92
CA VAL A 41 -2.93 -13.42 13.49
C VAL A 41 -3.19 -13.26 14.99
N LYS A 42 -2.26 -12.66 15.73
CA LYS A 42 -2.43 -12.36 17.15
C LYS A 42 -3.66 -11.49 17.42
N ARG A 43 -3.88 -10.42 16.64
CA ARG A 43 -5.05 -9.53 16.78
C ARG A 43 -6.35 -10.22 16.41
N ALA A 44 -6.32 -11.17 15.48
CA ALA A 44 -7.48 -12.00 15.16
C ALA A 44 -7.86 -12.95 16.30
N GLY A 45 -6.97 -13.20 17.26
CA GLY A 45 -7.21 -14.13 18.37
C GLY A 45 -7.35 -15.58 17.92
N ILE A 46 -6.72 -15.95 16.81
CA ILE A 46 -6.79 -17.31 16.24
C ILE A 46 -5.44 -18.03 16.41
N ASP A 47 -5.51 -19.34 16.42
CA ASP A 47 -4.32 -20.20 16.35
C ASP A 47 -3.70 -20.09 14.95
N SER A 48 -2.39 -19.82 14.88
CA SER A 48 -1.64 -19.72 13.62
C SER A 48 -1.65 -21.03 12.81
N ALA A 49 -1.84 -22.18 13.47
CA ALA A 49 -1.98 -23.48 12.80
C ALA A 49 -3.28 -23.61 11.99
N ARG A 50 -4.25 -22.72 12.20
CA ARG A 50 -5.53 -22.69 11.44
C ARG A 50 -5.49 -21.89 10.16
N VAL A 51 -4.37 -21.22 9.89
CA VAL A 51 -4.18 -20.45 8.66
C VAL A 51 -3.81 -21.39 7.52
N ASP A 52 -4.63 -21.41 6.46
CA ASP A 52 -4.42 -22.29 5.31
C ASP A 52 -3.43 -21.68 4.32
N GLU A 53 -3.43 -20.36 4.17
CA GLU A 53 -2.61 -19.70 3.16
C GLU A 53 -2.15 -18.30 3.59
N CYS A 54 -0.98 -17.88 3.10
CA CYS A 54 -0.42 -16.53 3.24
C CYS A 54 -0.13 -15.92 1.86
N ILE A 55 -0.84 -14.84 1.51
CA ILE A 55 -0.67 -14.16 0.22
C ILE A 55 -0.09 -12.77 0.47
N MET A 56 1.17 -12.55 0.10
CA MET A 56 1.84 -11.27 0.32
C MET A 56 2.31 -10.63 -0.99
N GLY A 57 1.96 -9.35 -1.15
CA GLY A 57 2.50 -8.50 -2.19
C GLY A 57 3.97 -8.15 -1.94
N ASN A 58 4.79 -8.24 -2.96
CA ASN A 58 6.17 -7.74 -2.97
C ASN A 58 6.59 -7.47 -4.41
N VAL A 59 7.11 -6.29 -4.68
CA VAL A 59 7.49 -5.83 -6.03
C VAL A 59 8.97 -6.01 -6.28
N LEU A 60 9.80 -5.53 -5.36
CA LEU A 60 11.26 -5.54 -5.47
C LEU A 60 11.82 -6.80 -4.81
N SER A 61 11.66 -7.94 -5.49
CA SER A 61 11.99 -9.25 -4.92
C SER A 61 13.39 -9.76 -5.26
N ALA A 62 14.16 -9.02 -6.07
CA ALA A 62 15.52 -9.41 -6.41
C ALA A 62 16.39 -9.53 -5.15
N GLY A 63 17.13 -10.64 -5.04
CA GLY A 63 18.02 -10.89 -3.89
C GLY A 63 17.36 -11.33 -2.59
N LEU A 64 16.03 -11.40 -2.50
CA LEU A 64 15.33 -11.83 -1.29
C LEU A 64 15.30 -13.35 -1.08
N GLY A 65 15.76 -14.13 -2.03
CA GLY A 65 15.68 -15.59 -2.02
C GLY A 65 14.34 -16.11 -2.53
N GLN A 66 14.09 -17.41 -2.30
CA GLN A 66 12.86 -18.04 -2.80
C GLN A 66 11.63 -17.58 -2.02
N ALA A 67 10.51 -17.38 -2.75
CA ALA A 67 9.17 -17.20 -2.21
C ALA A 67 9.10 -16.24 -1.01
N PRO A 68 9.32 -14.93 -1.18
CA PRO A 68 9.32 -13.95 -0.08
C PRO A 68 8.10 -14.05 0.86
N ALA A 69 6.89 -14.30 0.34
CA ALA A 69 5.70 -14.50 1.17
C ALA A 69 5.82 -15.74 2.06
N ARG A 70 6.44 -16.82 1.56
CA ARG A 70 6.68 -18.02 2.37
C ARG A 70 7.65 -17.74 3.52
N GLN A 71 8.69 -16.95 3.26
CA GLN A 71 9.61 -16.50 4.31
C GLN A 71 8.87 -15.69 5.36
N ALA A 72 8.04 -14.72 4.94
CA ALA A 72 7.23 -13.91 5.86
C ALA A 72 6.26 -14.77 6.69
N ALA A 73 5.62 -15.77 6.08
CA ALA A 73 4.72 -16.71 6.75
C ALA A 73 5.44 -17.49 7.86
N ILE A 74 6.54 -18.15 7.53
CA ILE A 74 7.30 -18.99 8.48
C ILE A 74 7.92 -18.14 9.60
N LEU A 75 8.59 -17.04 9.25
CA LEU A 75 9.17 -16.12 10.23
C LEU A 75 8.07 -15.42 11.06
N GLY A 76 6.86 -15.28 10.51
CA GLY A 76 5.67 -14.78 11.18
C GLY A 76 5.03 -15.77 12.15
N GLY A 77 5.45 -17.05 12.14
CA GLY A 77 4.97 -18.09 13.05
C GLY A 77 3.74 -18.82 12.53
N LEU A 78 3.47 -18.82 11.23
CA LEU A 78 2.46 -19.69 10.64
C LEU A 78 2.98 -21.13 10.56
N SER A 79 2.05 -22.09 10.55
CA SER A 79 2.40 -23.52 10.37
C SER A 79 3.16 -23.73 9.05
N PRO A 80 4.17 -24.62 9.04
CA PRO A 80 4.78 -25.09 7.78
C PRO A 80 3.80 -25.74 6.80
N GLU A 81 2.62 -26.14 7.25
CA GLU A 81 1.55 -26.72 6.40
C GLU A 81 0.80 -25.64 5.64
N ALA A 82 0.79 -24.39 6.11
CA ALA A 82 0.14 -23.29 5.42
C ALA A 82 0.79 -23.04 4.05
N GLY A 83 -0.01 -22.91 3.00
CA GLY A 83 0.46 -22.46 1.69
C GLY A 83 0.99 -21.03 1.74
N ALA A 84 1.80 -20.63 0.74
CA ALA A 84 2.19 -19.23 0.64
C ALA A 84 2.45 -18.82 -0.82
N MET A 85 1.99 -17.61 -1.18
CA MET A 85 2.15 -17.06 -2.52
C MET A 85 2.61 -15.61 -2.46
N THR A 86 3.70 -15.31 -3.19
CA THR A 86 4.12 -13.93 -3.43
C THR A 86 3.50 -13.43 -4.72
N ILE A 87 2.87 -12.26 -4.68
CA ILE A 87 2.29 -11.65 -5.88
C ILE A 87 2.93 -10.29 -6.16
N ASN A 88 3.05 -9.98 -7.44
CA ASN A 88 3.44 -8.67 -7.93
C ASN A 88 2.35 -8.11 -8.85
N LYS A 89 1.68 -7.08 -8.41
CA LYS A 89 0.78 -6.22 -9.17
C LYS A 89 1.16 -4.75 -8.88
N VAL A 90 2.46 -4.48 -8.91
CA VAL A 90 3.07 -3.19 -8.60
C VAL A 90 2.48 -2.59 -7.30
N CYS A 91 2.13 -1.30 -7.28
CA CYS A 91 1.63 -0.59 -6.08
C CYS A 91 0.37 -1.22 -5.45
N GLY A 92 -0.42 -1.95 -6.23
CA GLY A 92 -1.65 -2.59 -5.76
C GLY A 92 -1.49 -4.01 -5.24
N SER A 93 -0.26 -4.54 -5.17
CA SER A 93 -0.01 -5.93 -4.76
C SER A 93 -0.68 -6.29 -3.44
N GLY A 94 -0.53 -5.46 -2.41
CA GLY A 94 -1.13 -5.71 -1.10
C GLY A 94 -2.66 -5.77 -1.10
N LEU A 95 -3.33 -4.87 -1.83
CA LEU A 95 -4.80 -4.90 -1.94
C LEU A 95 -5.27 -6.06 -2.82
N LYS A 96 -4.49 -6.39 -3.87
CA LYS A 96 -4.79 -7.58 -4.71
C LYS A 96 -4.59 -8.87 -3.94
N ALA A 97 -3.65 -8.95 -3.01
CA ALA A 97 -3.50 -10.10 -2.11
C ALA A 97 -4.77 -10.35 -1.30
N VAL A 98 -5.36 -9.29 -0.72
CA VAL A 98 -6.64 -9.39 0.02
C VAL A 98 -7.78 -9.80 -0.92
N ALA A 99 -7.80 -9.28 -2.16
CA ALA A 99 -8.78 -9.67 -3.15
C ALA A 99 -8.68 -11.16 -3.55
N LEU A 100 -7.46 -11.70 -3.67
CA LEU A 100 -7.22 -13.12 -3.94
C LEU A 100 -7.60 -13.98 -2.74
N ALA A 101 -7.31 -13.54 -1.51
CA ALA A 101 -7.77 -14.20 -0.29
C ALA A 101 -9.31 -14.32 -0.26
N ALA A 102 -10.02 -13.24 -0.58
CA ALA A 102 -11.47 -13.27 -0.67
C ALA A 102 -11.97 -14.28 -1.73
N GLN A 103 -11.32 -14.35 -2.88
CA GLN A 103 -11.64 -15.33 -3.93
C GLN A 103 -11.37 -16.76 -3.48
N ALA A 104 -10.24 -17.03 -2.82
CA ALA A 104 -9.90 -18.35 -2.30
C ALA A 104 -10.93 -18.86 -1.28
N ILE A 105 -11.44 -17.96 -0.42
CA ILE A 105 -12.49 -18.27 0.56
C ILE A 105 -13.83 -18.52 -0.14
N GLN A 106 -14.22 -17.68 -1.11
CA GLN A 106 -15.48 -17.87 -1.86
C GLN A 106 -15.52 -19.14 -2.69
N THR A 107 -14.36 -19.61 -3.15
CA THR A 107 -14.24 -20.89 -3.88
C THR A 107 -13.96 -22.09 -2.98
N GLU A 108 -13.99 -21.91 -1.66
CA GLU A 108 -13.73 -22.94 -0.65
C GLU A 108 -12.34 -23.58 -0.76
N ASN A 109 -11.40 -22.94 -1.45
CA ASN A 109 -10.03 -23.40 -1.56
C ASN A 109 -9.23 -23.16 -0.27
N SER A 110 -9.61 -22.19 0.51
CA SER A 110 -9.03 -21.85 1.82
C SER A 110 -10.13 -21.35 2.75
N SER A 111 -10.00 -21.61 4.05
CA SER A 111 -10.95 -21.15 5.08
C SER A 111 -10.45 -19.88 5.80
N ILE A 112 -9.14 -19.77 6.06
CA ILE A 112 -8.52 -18.63 6.71
C ILE A 112 -7.24 -18.27 5.95
N VAL A 113 -7.17 -17.03 5.49
CA VAL A 113 -6.03 -16.52 4.72
C VAL A 113 -5.45 -15.30 5.40
N VAL A 114 -4.13 -15.26 5.56
CA VAL A 114 -3.41 -14.03 5.88
C VAL A 114 -3.01 -13.38 4.56
N ALA A 115 -3.46 -12.14 4.33
CA ALA A 115 -3.20 -11.43 3.09
C ALA A 115 -2.67 -10.01 3.35
N GLY A 116 -1.71 -9.59 2.56
CA GLY A 116 -1.11 -8.27 2.75
C GLY A 116 -0.04 -7.93 1.75
N GLY A 117 0.94 -7.17 2.20
CA GLY A 117 2.09 -6.81 1.38
C GLY A 117 3.24 -6.29 2.22
N MET A 118 4.42 -6.33 1.64
CA MET A 118 5.68 -5.97 2.27
C MET A 118 6.60 -5.38 1.21
N GLU A 119 7.42 -4.40 1.60
CA GLU A 119 8.43 -3.85 0.72
C GLU A 119 9.59 -3.29 1.53
N SER A 120 10.79 -3.48 1.04
CA SER A 120 12.00 -2.78 1.48
C SER A 120 12.65 -2.19 0.25
N MET A 121 12.26 -0.95 -0.07
CA MET A 121 12.82 -0.26 -1.24
C MET A 121 14.28 0.13 -0.99
N THR A 122 14.63 0.36 0.27
CA THR A 122 16.03 0.63 0.71
C THR A 122 16.97 -0.51 0.33
N ASN A 123 16.50 -1.77 0.40
CA ASN A 123 17.33 -2.95 0.17
C ASN A 123 17.20 -3.51 -1.27
N ALA A 124 16.54 -2.81 -2.18
CA ALA A 124 16.52 -3.18 -3.59
C ALA A 124 17.94 -3.14 -4.18
N PRO A 125 18.45 -4.25 -4.75
CA PRO A 125 19.83 -4.31 -5.22
C PRO A 125 20.03 -3.62 -6.57
N TYR A 126 21.26 -3.26 -6.86
CA TYR A 126 21.68 -2.96 -8.22
C TYR A 126 21.92 -4.25 -9.01
N LEU A 127 21.56 -4.25 -10.29
CA LEU A 127 21.65 -5.39 -11.18
C LEU A 127 22.78 -5.22 -12.21
N LEU A 128 23.37 -6.33 -12.57
CA LEU A 128 24.34 -6.45 -13.67
C LEU A 128 23.74 -7.32 -14.78
N PRO A 129 22.89 -6.78 -15.70
CA PRO A 129 22.10 -7.58 -16.63
C PRO A 129 22.90 -8.50 -17.54
N GLN A 130 24.14 -8.12 -17.88
CA GLN A 130 24.98 -8.90 -18.76
C GLN A 130 26.00 -9.80 -18.02
N ALA A 131 26.04 -9.80 -16.69
CA ALA A 131 27.06 -10.52 -15.93
C ALA A 131 27.07 -12.02 -16.24
N ARG A 132 25.92 -12.65 -16.48
CA ARG A 132 25.84 -14.08 -16.84
C ARG A 132 26.49 -14.40 -18.20
N LYS A 133 26.44 -13.47 -19.15
CA LYS A 133 27.10 -13.60 -20.46
C LYS A 133 28.55 -13.10 -20.44
N GLY A 134 28.93 -12.36 -19.43
CA GLY A 134 30.22 -11.73 -19.22
C GLY A 134 30.33 -10.32 -19.80
N TYR A 135 31.04 -9.46 -19.07
CA TYR A 135 31.47 -8.14 -19.53
C TYR A 135 32.87 -8.30 -20.15
N ARG A 136 33.02 -8.03 -21.44
CA ARG A 136 34.28 -8.32 -22.15
C ARG A 136 35.17 -7.09 -22.25
N LEU A 137 34.86 -6.13 -23.12
CA LEU A 137 35.67 -4.95 -23.38
C LEU A 137 34.77 -3.69 -23.30
N GLY A 138 35.27 -2.63 -22.67
CA GLY A 138 34.57 -1.36 -22.50
C GLY A 138 33.80 -1.25 -21.20
N ASN A 139 33.12 -0.12 -21.02
CA ASN A 139 32.31 0.18 -19.83
C ASN A 139 31.03 -0.65 -19.79
N ALA A 140 30.51 -0.87 -18.59
CA ALA A 140 29.22 -1.51 -18.36
C ALA A 140 28.33 -0.64 -17.45
N GLN A 141 27.03 -0.84 -17.54
CA GLN A 141 26.06 -0.18 -16.67
C GLN A 141 25.63 -1.11 -15.55
N ILE A 142 25.40 -0.53 -14.38
CA ILE A 142 24.63 -1.14 -13.30
C ILE A 142 23.22 -0.54 -13.34
N VAL A 143 22.21 -1.35 -13.07
CA VAL A 143 20.79 -0.95 -13.12
C VAL A 143 20.24 -0.95 -11.70
N ASP A 144 19.69 0.17 -11.25
CA ASP A 144 18.97 0.25 -9.99
C ASP A 144 17.60 -0.46 -10.13
N SER A 145 17.46 -1.62 -9.49
CA SER A 145 16.22 -2.41 -9.58
C SER A 145 15.02 -1.70 -8.93
N MET A 146 15.24 -0.83 -7.94
CA MET A 146 14.18 -0.04 -7.34
C MET A 146 13.53 0.87 -8.37
N VAL A 147 14.34 1.54 -9.18
CA VAL A 147 13.85 2.41 -10.25
C VAL A 147 13.30 1.58 -11.41
N TYR A 148 14.09 0.63 -11.91
CA TYR A 148 13.76 -0.09 -13.13
C TYR A 148 12.53 -1.00 -13.00
N ASP A 149 12.42 -1.76 -11.91
CA ASP A 149 11.32 -2.70 -11.69
C ASP A 149 10.11 -2.06 -10.99
N GLY A 150 10.33 -0.97 -10.24
CA GLY A 150 9.28 -0.36 -9.41
C GLY A 150 8.74 0.98 -9.91
N LEU A 151 9.56 1.81 -10.56
CA LEU A 151 9.26 3.21 -10.84
C LEU A 151 9.42 3.62 -12.31
N TRP A 152 9.77 2.70 -13.20
CA TRP A 152 9.94 2.94 -14.62
C TRP A 152 8.77 2.42 -15.44
N ASP A 153 8.31 3.22 -16.40
CA ASP A 153 7.33 2.78 -17.38
C ASP A 153 8.05 2.14 -18.58
N PRO A 154 7.99 0.81 -18.74
CA PRO A 154 8.68 0.14 -19.82
C PRO A 154 8.02 0.32 -21.19
N TYR A 155 6.79 0.82 -21.24
CA TYR A 155 6.03 1.02 -22.50
C TYR A 155 6.38 2.33 -23.13
N ASN A 156 6.64 3.38 -22.34
CA ASN A 156 6.94 4.71 -22.81
C ASN A 156 8.37 5.15 -22.50
N ASP A 157 9.16 4.28 -21.84
CA ASP A 157 10.59 4.47 -21.53
C ASP A 157 10.87 5.75 -20.72
N TYR A 158 10.14 5.92 -19.60
CA TYR A 158 10.34 7.05 -18.69
C TYR A 158 9.94 6.71 -17.22
N HIS A 159 10.38 7.55 -16.30
CA HIS A 159 10.04 7.44 -14.88
C HIS A 159 8.56 7.77 -14.65
N MET A 160 7.92 7.08 -13.66
CA MET A 160 6.51 7.30 -13.27
C MET A 160 6.15 8.77 -13.02
N GLY A 161 7.09 9.60 -12.58
CA GLY A 161 6.87 11.03 -12.42
C GLY A 161 6.44 11.76 -13.71
N ILE A 162 6.85 11.28 -14.88
CA ILE A 162 6.40 11.83 -16.17
C ILE A 162 4.91 11.56 -16.39
N THR A 163 4.37 10.43 -15.92
CA THR A 163 2.93 10.18 -15.99
C THR A 163 2.14 11.19 -15.13
N GLY A 164 2.74 11.70 -14.04
CA GLY A 164 2.19 12.82 -13.27
C GLY A 164 2.13 14.11 -14.07
N GLU A 165 3.20 14.44 -14.79
CA GLU A 165 3.21 15.61 -15.67
C GLU A 165 2.17 15.51 -16.79
N ASN A 166 1.97 14.31 -17.36
CA ASN A 166 0.93 14.07 -18.35
C ASN A 166 -0.48 14.37 -17.81
N VAL A 167 -0.76 13.96 -16.56
CA VAL A 167 -2.03 14.23 -15.90
C VAL A 167 -2.18 15.71 -15.56
N ALA A 168 -1.11 16.36 -15.05
CA ALA A 168 -1.10 17.79 -14.77
C ALA A 168 -1.49 18.60 -16.02
N GLU A 169 -0.87 18.32 -17.15
CA GLU A 169 -1.13 18.98 -18.43
C GLU A 169 -2.56 18.73 -18.91
N LYS A 170 -3.01 17.46 -18.93
CA LYS A 170 -4.32 17.09 -19.47
C LYS A 170 -5.49 17.64 -18.66
N TYR A 171 -5.36 17.65 -17.32
CA TYR A 171 -6.44 18.02 -16.41
C TYR A 171 -6.29 19.45 -15.85
N GLY A 172 -5.29 20.20 -16.31
CA GLY A 172 -5.05 21.58 -15.88
C GLY A 172 -4.76 21.68 -14.37
N ILE A 173 -4.07 20.68 -13.80
CA ILE A 173 -3.69 20.66 -12.39
C ILE A 173 -2.37 21.41 -12.23
N THR A 174 -2.41 22.55 -11.57
CA THR A 174 -1.24 23.41 -11.43
C THR A 174 -0.23 22.89 -10.42
N ARG A 175 0.97 23.43 -10.42
CA ARG A 175 1.97 23.21 -9.39
C ARG A 175 1.44 23.62 -8.02
N GLU A 176 0.73 24.73 -7.93
CA GLU A 176 0.16 25.23 -6.69
C GLU A 176 -0.89 24.30 -6.11
N ASP A 177 -1.83 23.79 -6.92
CA ASP A 177 -2.80 22.76 -6.53
C ASP A 177 -2.11 21.56 -5.87
N GLN A 178 -0.99 21.09 -6.47
CA GLN A 178 -0.24 19.93 -6.02
C GLN A 178 0.48 20.19 -4.70
N ASP A 179 1.09 21.36 -4.56
CA ASP A 179 1.80 21.76 -3.34
C ASP A 179 0.81 21.98 -2.19
N GLU A 180 -0.34 22.60 -2.41
CA GLU A 180 -1.42 22.72 -1.41
C GLU A 180 -1.94 21.35 -0.95
N PHE A 181 -2.15 20.42 -1.90
CA PHE A 181 -2.52 19.06 -1.57
C PHE A 181 -1.48 18.38 -0.68
N ALA A 182 -0.19 18.53 -1.01
CA ALA A 182 0.91 17.96 -0.23
C ALA A 182 0.96 18.52 1.19
N VAL A 183 0.86 19.86 1.35
CA VAL A 183 0.76 20.51 2.68
C VAL A 183 -0.40 19.94 3.48
N ASN A 184 -1.58 19.77 2.84
CA ASN A 184 -2.74 19.19 3.50
C ASN A 184 -2.52 17.72 3.91
N SER A 185 -1.88 16.90 3.06
CA SER A 185 -1.56 15.51 3.39
C SER A 185 -0.64 15.45 4.61
N HIS A 186 0.42 16.24 4.64
CA HIS A 186 1.31 16.35 5.80
C HIS A 186 0.58 16.80 7.07
N ARG A 187 -0.22 17.86 6.98
CA ARG A 187 -1.01 18.38 8.11
C ARG A 187 -1.94 17.30 8.69
N LYS A 188 -2.67 16.59 7.83
CA LYS A 188 -3.56 15.48 8.23
C LYS A 188 -2.77 14.34 8.91
N ALA A 189 -1.61 13.95 8.35
CA ALA A 189 -0.77 12.88 8.90
C ALA A 189 -0.19 13.26 10.26
N VAL A 190 0.34 14.46 10.40
CA VAL A 190 0.88 14.98 11.67
C VAL A 190 -0.21 15.05 12.75
N SER A 191 -1.39 15.59 12.41
CA SER A 191 -2.55 15.62 13.32
C SER A 191 -2.96 14.20 13.74
N ALA A 192 -3.01 13.24 12.80
CA ALA A 192 -3.35 11.86 13.08
C ALA A 192 -2.35 11.18 14.04
N ILE A 193 -1.06 11.49 13.91
CA ILE A 193 -0.02 11.01 14.83
C ILE A 193 -0.18 11.64 16.22
N LYS A 194 -0.32 12.96 16.29
CA LYS A 194 -0.46 13.70 17.57
C LYS A 194 -1.69 13.27 18.36
N GLU A 195 -2.79 13.04 17.69
CA GLU A 195 -4.05 12.60 18.27
C GLU A 195 -4.16 11.07 18.43
N CYS A 196 -3.08 10.33 18.18
CA CYS A 196 -3.02 8.88 18.28
C CYS A 196 -4.04 8.13 17.41
N ARG A 197 -4.61 8.76 16.36
CA ARG A 197 -5.63 8.16 15.48
C ARG A 197 -5.11 6.92 14.73
N VAL A 198 -3.83 6.90 14.41
CA VAL A 198 -3.19 5.79 13.68
C VAL A 198 -2.45 4.81 14.58
N LYS A 199 -2.34 5.07 15.88
CA LYS A 199 -1.56 4.25 16.81
C LYS A 199 -2.05 2.80 16.89
N SER A 200 -3.34 2.59 16.92
CA SER A 200 -3.96 1.25 17.06
C SER A 200 -3.73 0.35 15.85
N GLN A 201 -3.50 0.89 14.66
CA GLN A 201 -3.22 0.11 13.45
C GLN A 201 -1.74 -0.27 13.32
N ILE A 202 -0.84 0.43 14.01
CA ILE A 202 0.61 0.21 13.91
C ILE A 202 1.04 -0.91 14.86
N VAL A 203 1.87 -1.83 14.36
CA VAL A 203 2.65 -2.77 15.15
C VAL A 203 4.05 -2.18 15.35
N PRO A 204 4.53 -2.03 16.60
CA PRO A 204 5.88 -1.58 16.85
C PRO A 204 6.92 -2.55 16.29
N VAL A 205 7.98 -2.01 15.68
CA VAL A 205 9.13 -2.79 15.21
C VAL A 205 10.29 -2.57 16.17
N GLU A 206 10.80 -3.65 16.73
CA GLU A 206 12.00 -3.62 17.57
C GLU A 206 13.25 -3.62 16.69
N ILE A 207 13.98 -2.50 16.70
CA ILE A 207 15.25 -2.35 15.99
C ILE A 207 16.38 -2.78 16.93
N PRO A 208 17.12 -3.84 16.61
CA PRO A 208 18.21 -4.31 17.43
C PRO A 208 19.25 -3.21 17.70
N ALA A 209 19.74 -3.15 18.93
CA ALA A 209 20.78 -2.18 19.26
C ALA A 209 22.10 -2.56 18.59
N LYS A 210 22.78 -1.59 17.97
CA LYS A 210 24.11 -1.80 17.35
C LYS A 210 25.21 -2.09 18.36
N LYS A 211 25.04 -1.64 19.63
CA LYS A 211 26.00 -1.91 20.71
C LYS A 211 25.52 -3.09 21.55
N LYS A 212 26.40 -4.05 21.80
CA LYS A 212 26.13 -5.21 22.67
C LYS A 212 25.69 -4.74 24.07
N GLY A 213 24.52 -5.21 24.52
CA GLY A 213 23.95 -4.89 25.84
C GLY A 213 23.12 -3.61 25.90
N ALA A 214 22.99 -2.84 24.82
CA ALA A 214 22.05 -1.74 24.76
C ALA A 214 20.62 -2.24 24.47
N ALA A 215 19.60 -1.51 24.94
CA ALA A 215 18.21 -1.80 24.66
C ALA A 215 17.86 -1.56 23.17
N PRO A 216 16.96 -2.35 22.57
CA PRO A 216 16.47 -2.09 21.22
C PRO A 216 15.72 -0.75 21.17
N THR A 217 15.70 -0.13 19.98
CA THR A 217 14.87 1.03 19.73
C THR A 217 13.50 0.57 19.21
N ILE A 218 12.43 1.15 19.73
CA ILE A 218 11.08 0.87 19.25
C ILE A 218 10.71 1.87 18.15
N PHE A 219 10.41 1.36 16.97
CA PHE A 219 9.92 2.13 15.83
C PHE A 219 8.41 1.93 15.67
N ASP A 220 7.62 2.92 16.06
CA ASP A 220 6.16 2.88 16.13
C ASP A 220 5.45 4.11 15.53
N LYS A 221 6.19 4.95 14.81
CA LYS A 221 5.66 6.17 14.17
C LYS A 221 6.13 6.26 12.73
N ASP A 222 5.24 6.67 11.83
CA ASP A 222 5.59 6.98 10.45
C ASP A 222 6.67 8.07 10.41
N GLU A 223 7.74 7.83 9.66
CA GLU A 223 8.98 8.60 9.74
C GLU A 223 9.01 9.83 8.81
N SER A 224 8.13 9.82 7.78
CA SER A 224 8.15 10.85 6.72
C SER A 224 7.27 12.07 6.98
N PRO A 225 6.19 12.06 7.78
CA PRO A 225 5.35 13.24 8.00
C PRO A 225 6.13 14.39 8.64
N ARG A 226 5.98 15.61 8.08
CA ARG A 226 6.72 16.82 8.49
C ARG A 226 5.76 17.90 8.97
N GLU A 227 6.02 18.44 10.17
CA GLU A 227 5.24 19.55 10.74
C GLU A 227 5.57 20.90 10.10
N ASP A 228 6.78 21.03 9.57
CA ASP A 228 7.33 22.25 8.98
C ASP A 228 7.06 22.38 7.47
N THR A 229 6.26 21.49 6.89
CA THR A 229 5.87 21.59 5.48
C THR A 229 4.90 22.74 5.28
N THR A 230 5.32 23.76 4.52
CA THR A 230 4.52 24.92 4.14
C THR A 230 4.52 25.12 2.64
N ILE A 231 3.60 25.94 2.14
CA ILE A 231 3.53 26.25 0.71
C ILE A 231 4.80 26.95 0.22
N GLU A 232 5.42 27.77 1.05
CA GLU A 232 6.67 28.48 0.75
C GLU A 232 7.83 27.51 0.58
N THR A 233 7.95 26.54 1.51
CA THR A 233 9.02 25.52 1.43
C THR A 233 8.86 24.63 0.20
N LEU A 234 7.63 24.30 -0.20
CA LEU A 234 7.38 23.49 -1.38
C LEU A 234 7.61 24.27 -2.69
N ARG A 235 7.20 25.54 -2.75
CA ARG A 235 7.45 26.42 -3.93
C ARG A 235 8.94 26.54 -4.27
N ALA A 236 9.82 26.48 -3.29
CA ALA A 236 11.28 26.56 -3.49
C ALA A 236 11.88 25.32 -4.17
N LEU A 237 11.13 24.20 -4.22
CA LEU A 237 11.61 22.95 -4.80
C LEU A 237 11.57 23.01 -6.34
N LYS A 238 12.63 22.48 -6.96
CA LYS A 238 12.68 22.33 -8.43
C LYS A 238 11.86 21.14 -8.89
N PRO A 239 11.29 21.20 -10.12
CA PRO A 239 10.70 20.03 -10.76
C PRO A 239 11.69 18.86 -10.82
N ALA A 240 11.20 17.64 -10.55
CA ALA A 240 12.05 16.47 -10.41
C ALA A 240 12.21 15.66 -11.70
N PHE A 241 11.22 15.68 -12.59
CA PHE A 241 11.16 14.75 -13.73
C PHE A 241 11.14 15.41 -15.10
N LYS A 242 10.66 16.64 -15.22
CA LYS A 242 10.56 17.40 -16.46
C LYS A 242 11.08 18.82 -16.21
N LYS A 243 11.88 19.36 -17.13
CA LYS A 243 12.24 20.78 -17.10
C LYS A 243 10.94 21.61 -17.17
N ASP A 244 10.78 22.56 -16.29
CA ASP A 244 9.57 23.40 -16.17
C ASP A 244 8.30 22.58 -15.85
N GLY A 245 8.47 21.38 -15.24
CA GLY A 245 7.37 20.53 -14.79
C GLY A 245 6.76 21.00 -13.48
N THR A 246 5.78 20.23 -13.00
CA THR A 246 4.98 20.55 -11.81
C THR A 246 5.23 19.60 -10.65
N VAL A 247 5.70 18.38 -10.93
CA VAL A 247 5.97 17.34 -9.94
C VAL A 247 7.33 17.55 -9.30
N THR A 248 7.38 17.56 -7.98
CA THR A 248 8.59 17.77 -7.18
C THR A 248 8.75 16.71 -6.11
N ALA A 249 9.90 16.66 -5.46
CA ALA A 249 10.12 15.82 -4.29
C ALA A 249 9.20 16.16 -3.08
N GLY A 250 8.56 17.33 -3.08
CA GLY A 250 7.67 17.76 -2.00
C GLY A 250 6.20 17.41 -2.24
N ASN A 251 5.78 17.18 -3.48
CA ASN A 251 4.40 16.82 -3.83
C ASN A 251 4.28 15.41 -4.42
N ALA A 252 5.31 14.59 -4.20
CA ALA A 252 5.38 13.16 -4.49
C ALA A 252 5.72 12.37 -3.21
N PRO A 253 5.32 11.10 -3.10
CA PRO A 253 5.75 10.26 -1.99
C PRO A 253 7.27 9.98 -2.06
N GLY A 254 7.86 9.72 -0.91
CA GLY A 254 9.22 9.21 -0.84
C GLY A 254 9.32 7.73 -1.24
N VAL A 255 10.56 7.25 -1.31
CA VAL A 255 10.90 5.83 -1.35
C VAL A 255 10.87 5.31 0.10
N ASN A 256 10.21 4.18 0.33
CA ASN A 256 9.85 3.78 1.69
C ASN A 256 9.90 2.27 1.93
N ASP A 257 9.98 1.90 3.20
CA ASP A 257 9.97 0.53 3.69
C ASP A 257 8.77 0.30 4.61
N GLY A 258 8.16 -0.88 4.55
CA GLY A 258 7.04 -1.22 5.42
C GLY A 258 6.28 -2.47 5.02
N ALA A 259 5.36 -2.89 5.89
CA ALA A 259 4.49 -4.03 5.65
C ALA A 259 3.10 -3.82 6.28
N ALA A 260 2.12 -4.53 5.74
CA ALA A 260 0.77 -4.61 6.31
C ALA A 260 0.19 -6.00 6.04
N ALA A 261 -0.61 -6.51 6.98
CA ALA A 261 -1.28 -7.80 6.85
C ALA A 261 -2.67 -7.76 7.49
N LEU A 262 -3.58 -8.56 6.93
CA LEU A 262 -4.95 -8.72 7.38
C LEU A 262 -5.28 -10.21 7.43
N VAL A 263 -6.18 -10.61 8.33
CA VAL A 263 -6.72 -11.96 8.41
C VAL A 263 -8.11 -11.95 7.79
N VAL A 264 -8.31 -12.78 6.78
CA VAL A 264 -9.52 -12.86 5.96
C VAL A 264 -10.14 -14.25 6.09
N THR A 265 -11.45 -14.33 6.26
CA THR A 265 -12.20 -15.59 6.36
C THR A 265 -13.65 -15.38 5.93
N SER A 266 -14.48 -16.44 5.97
CA SER A 266 -15.93 -16.31 5.77
C SER A 266 -16.64 -15.87 7.06
N ALA A 267 -17.84 -15.28 6.92
CA ALA A 267 -18.68 -14.89 8.07
C ALA A 267 -19.08 -16.10 8.92
N THR A 268 -19.40 -17.23 8.28
CA THR A 268 -19.68 -18.49 8.97
C THR A 268 -18.47 -18.94 9.80
N ARG A 269 -17.28 -18.94 9.19
CA ARG A 269 -16.06 -19.34 9.88
C ARG A 269 -15.69 -18.40 11.02
N ALA A 270 -15.88 -17.08 10.86
CA ALA A 270 -15.70 -16.10 11.94
C ALA A 270 -16.61 -16.41 13.14
N LYS A 271 -17.86 -16.77 12.89
CA LYS A 271 -18.84 -17.16 13.92
C LYS A 271 -18.40 -18.44 14.65
N GLU A 272 -17.94 -19.46 13.93
CA GLU A 272 -17.41 -20.70 14.52
C GLU A 272 -16.18 -20.46 15.41
N LEU A 273 -15.34 -19.50 15.02
CA LEU A 273 -14.17 -19.09 15.80
C LEU A 273 -14.53 -18.22 17.01
N GLY A 274 -15.76 -17.73 17.10
CA GLY A 274 -16.20 -16.79 18.14
C GLY A 274 -15.55 -15.39 17.98
N VAL A 275 -15.06 -15.03 16.80
CA VAL A 275 -14.37 -13.77 16.52
C VAL A 275 -15.32 -12.80 15.81
N LYS A 276 -15.42 -11.58 16.33
CA LYS A 276 -16.21 -10.53 15.69
C LYS A 276 -15.42 -9.90 14.54
N PRO A 277 -15.95 -9.90 13.30
CA PRO A 277 -15.30 -9.24 12.18
C PRO A 277 -15.19 -7.71 12.36
N MET A 278 -14.14 -7.14 11.79
CA MET A 278 -13.97 -5.69 11.69
C MET A 278 -14.86 -5.09 10.60
N VAL A 279 -14.85 -5.72 9.41
CA VAL A 279 -15.61 -5.32 8.21
C VAL A 279 -15.91 -6.54 7.33
N ARG A 280 -16.90 -6.39 6.45
CA ARG A 280 -17.20 -7.28 5.33
C ARG A 280 -16.59 -6.72 4.05
N ILE A 281 -16.02 -7.56 3.19
CA ILE A 281 -15.62 -7.21 1.82
C ILE A 281 -16.87 -7.29 0.93
N VAL A 282 -17.31 -6.15 0.41
CA VAL A 282 -18.54 -6.06 -0.40
C VAL A 282 -18.27 -6.30 -1.87
N ALA A 283 -17.22 -5.65 -2.39
CA ALA A 283 -16.85 -5.78 -3.79
C ALA A 283 -15.36 -5.49 -3.99
N GLN A 284 -14.85 -6.00 -5.09
CA GLN A 284 -13.50 -5.72 -5.60
C GLN A 284 -13.56 -5.43 -7.10
N ALA A 285 -12.69 -4.57 -7.57
CA ALA A 285 -12.59 -4.19 -8.97
C ALA A 285 -11.15 -3.99 -9.41
N THR A 286 -10.94 -4.18 -10.70
CA THR A 286 -9.71 -3.84 -11.42
C THR A 286 -10.12 -3.06 -12.65
N SER A 287 -9.33 -2.05 -13.01
CA SER A 287 -9.48 -1.32 -14.27
C SER A 287 -8.15 -1.23 -15.00
N GLY A 288 -8.20 -0.86 -16.27
CA GLY A 288 -7.04 -0.62 -17.12
C GLY A 288 -7.23 0.61 -17.97
N VAL A 289 -6.13 1.31 -18.23
CA VAL A 289 -6.04 2.46 -19.15
C VAL A 289 -4.71 2.36 -19.92
N GLU A 290 -4.54 3.18 -20.95
CA GLU A 290 -3.21 3.34 -21.58
C GLU A 290 -2.16 3.68 -20.53
N PRO A 291 -0.95 3.04 -20.55
CA PRO A 291 0.08 3.23 -19.55
C PRO A 291 0.40 4.69 -19.20
N LYS A 292 0.45 5.57 -20.22
CA LYS A 292 0.70 7.01 -20.01
C LYS A 292 -0.32 7.72 -19.10
N TRP A 293 -1.53 7.13 -18.93
CA TRP A 293 -2.61 7.64 -18.09
C TRP A 293 -2.79 6.86 -16.80
N VAL A 294 -1.82 6.05 -16.43
CA VAL A 294 -1.86 5.14 -15.27
C VAL A 294 -2.44 5.77 -14.01
N MET A 295 -2.13 7.04 -13.77
CA MET A 295 -2.57 7.75 -12.56
C MET A 295 -4.08 7.95 -12.49
N MET A 296 -4.79 7.86 -13.62
CA MET A 296 -6.25 7.99 -13.70
C MET A 296 -6.98 6.64 -13.69
N ALA A 297 -6.25 5.52 -13.69
CA ALA A 297 -6.85 4.18 -13.65
C ALA A 297 -7.81 3.95 -12.46
N PRO A 298 -7.60 4.51 -11.24
CA PRO A 298 -8.52 4.35 -10.13
C PRO A 298 -9.95 4.82 -10.42
N VAL A 299 -10.14 5.77 -11.32
CA VAL A 299 -11.47 6.26 -11.71
C VAL A 299 -12.36 5.11 -12.21
N GLY A 300 -11.85 4.30 -13.14
CA GLY A 300 -12.57 3.13 -13.66
C GLY A 300 -12.84 2.08 -12.59
N ALA A 301 -11.86 1.81 -11.73
CA ALA A 301 -12.01 0.81 -10.66
C ALA A 301 -13.07 1.23 -9.63
N VAL A 302 -13.10 2.52 -9.22
CA VAL A 302 -14.10 3.03 -8.27
C VAL A 302 -15.49 3.05 -8.91
N ARG A 303 -15.64 3.48 -10.17
CA ARG A 303 -16.92 3.41 -10.90
C ARG A 303 -17.45 1.98 -10.97
N THR A 304 -16.58 1.00 -11.25
CA THR A 304 -16.96 -0.43 -11.23
C THR A 304 -17.38 -0.91 -9.83
N ILE A 305 -16.76 -0.39 -8.75
CA ILE A 305 -17.24 -0.66 -7.39
C ILE A 305 -18.66 -0.10 -7.20
N TRP A 306 -18.92 1.14 -7.60
CA TRP A 306 -20.26 1.74 -7.48
C TRP A 306 -21.31 0.93 -8.26
N GLU A 307 -20.99 0.50 -9.49
CA GLU A 307 -21.85 -0.37 -10.29
C GLU A 307 -22.17 -1.70 -9.59
N LYS A 308 -21.15 -2.39 -9.07
CA LYS A 308 -21.30 -3.69 -8.41
C LYS A 308 -22.08 -3.63 -7.11
N THR A 309 -21.93 -2.55 -6.36
CA THR A 309 -22.55 -2.38 -5.03
C THR A 309 -23.88 -1.69 -5.08
N GLY A 310 -24.19 -0.97 -6.16
CA GLY A 310 -25.29 -0.03 -6.25
C GLY A 310 -25.09 1.23 -5.41
N TRP A 311 -23.89 1.43 -4.84
CA TRP A 311 -23.59 2.63 -4.07
C TRP A 311 -23.38 3.82 -5.00
N LYS A 312 -23.77 4.99 -4.50
CA LYS A 312 -23.42 6.28 -5.09
C LYS A 312 -22.26 6.91 -4.29
N ASN A 313 -21.64 7.94 -4.83
CA ASN A 313 -20.59 8.69 -4.13
C ASN A 313 -21.03 9.16 -2.73
N GLU A 314 -22.29 9.62 -2.62
CA GLU A 314 -22.87 10.12 -1.36
C GLU A 314 -22.99 9.02 -0.29
N ASP A 315 -23.21 7.77 -0.70
CA ASP A 315 -23.38 6.62 0.19
C ASP A 315 -22.07 6.15 0.83
N VAL A 316 -20.92 6.60 0.30
CA VAL A 316 -19.61 6.23 0.81
C VAL A 316 -19.17 7.25 1.85
N ASP A 317 -18.82 6.76 3.03
CA ASP A 317 -18.41 7.61 4.15
C ASP A 317 -16.93 8.01 4.05
N LEU A 318 -16.07 7.09 3.63
CA LEU A 318 -14.62 7.29 3.58
C LEU A 318 -13.99 6.66 2.33
N TYR A 319 -13.01 7.37 1.78
CA TYR A 319 -12.13 6.89 0.73
C TYR A 319 -10.68 6.91 1.20
N GLU A 320 -9.97 5.83 0.97
CA GLU A 320 -8.50 5.78 1.03
C GLU A 320 -7.96 5.57 -0.40
N LEU A 321 -7.60 6.67 -1.03
CA LEU A 321 -6.95 6.69 -2.34
C LEU A 321 -5.44 6.79 -2.13
N ASN A 322 -4.67 5.82 -2.63
CA ASN A 322 -3.23 5.96 -2.53
C ASN A 322 -2.76 7.20 -3.28
N GLU A 323 -2.00 8.04 -2.60
CA GLU A 323 -1.41 9.26 -3.18
C GLU A 323 -0.09 8.89 -3.87
N ALA A 324 -0.16 8.24 -5.04
CA ALA A 324 1.04 7.95 -5.82
C ALA A 324 1.79 9.23 -6.21
N PHE A 325 1.04 10.33 -6.41
CA PHE A 325 1.48 11.72 -6.52
C PHE A 325 0.32 12.63 -6.13
N SER A 326 0.59 13.86 -5.70
CA SER A 326 -0.47 14.84 -5.42
C SER A 326 -1.38 15.06 -6.64
N VAL A 327 -0.79 15.17 -7.83
CA VAL A 327 -1.52 15.35 -9.09
C VAL A 327 -2.46 14.20 -9.39
N GLN A 328 -2.07 12.96 -9.07
CA GLN A 328 -2.89 11.78 -9.26
C GLN A 328 -4.12 11.81 -8.35
N ALA A 329 -3.92 12.07 -7.06
CA ALA A 329 -5.02 12.14 -6.11
C ALA A 329 -6.02 13.24 -6.49
N LEU A 330 -5.53 14.43 -6.83
CA LEU A 330 -6.34 15.54 -7.31
C LEU A 330 -7.14 15.19 -8.57
N GLY A 331 -6.48 14.59 -9.57
CA GLY A 331 -7.13 14.20 -10.82
C GLY A 331 -8.26 13.19 -10.59
N VAL A 332 -8.00 12.14 -9.80
CA VAL A 332 -9.01 11.13 -9.46
C VAL A 332 -10.17 11.73 -8.67
N MET A 333 -9.88 12.58 -7.67
CA MET A 333 -10.92 13.24 -6.86
C MET A 333 -11.80 14.15 -7.71
N ARG A 334 -11.22 14.97 -8.62
CA ARG A 334 -11.96 15.84 -9.53
C ARG A 334 -12.85 15.04 -10.49
N GLU A 335 -12.31 13.98 -11.10
CA GLU A 335 -13.01 13.14 -12.08
C GLU A 335 -14.17 12.33 -11.49
N LEU A 336 -14.06 11.95 -10.20
CA LEU A 336 -15.10 11.22 -9.45
C LEU A 336 -16.02 12.14 -8.65
N GLY A 337 -15.75 13.44 -8.57
CA GLY A 337 -16.52 14.38 -7.75
C GLY A 337 -16.45 14.09 -6.25
N LEU A 338 -15.32 13.59 -5.74
CA LEU A 338 -15.20 13.20 -4.34
C LEU A 338 -15.07 14.43 -3.43
N ASN A 339 -15.74 14.37 -2.28
CA ASN A 339 -15.56 15.35 -1.22
C ASN A 339 -14.19 15.16 -0.55
N PRO A 340 -13.27 16.17 -0.58
CA PRO A 340 -11.94 16.09 0.05
C PRO A 340 -11.95 15.77 1.55
N ASP A 341 -13.03 16.07 2.26
CA ASP A 341 -13.17 15.78 3.70
C ASP A 341 -13.45 14.29 3.99
N LYS A 342 -13.80 13.52 2.96
CA LYS A 342 -13.97 12.06 3.03
C LYS A 342 -12.76 11.29 2.52
N VAL A 343 -11.75 11.96 1.93
CA VAL A 343 -10.59 11.32 1.29
C VAL A 343 -9.35 11.49 2.13
N ASN A 344 -8.64 10.36 2.39
CA ASN A 344 -7.35 10.33 3.07
C ASN A 344 -7.34 11.23 4.31
N VAL A 345 -8.32 11.01 5.19
CA VAL A 345 -8.60 11.91 6.31
C VAL A 345 -7.50 11.94 7.38
N ASN A 346 -6.58 10.98 7.32
CA ASN A 346 -5.39 10.88 8.17
C ASN A 346 -4.08 11.17 7.40
N GLY A 347 -4.16 11.84 6.25
CA GLY A 347 -3.04 11.99 5.33
C GLY A 347 -2.81 10.72 4.51
N GLY A 348 -2.07 10.83 3.43
CA GLY A 348 -1.79 9.73 2.52
C GLY A 348 -0.31 9.58 2.18
N ALA A 349 -0.01 8.88 1.10
CA ALA A 349 1.35 8.46 0.78
C ALA A 349 2.32 9.63 0.51
N VAL A 350 1.85 10.78 0.06
CA VAL A 350 2.70 11.98 -0.10
C VAL A 350 3.36 12.37 1.23
N ALA A 351 2.63 12.25 2.34
CA ALA A 351 3.15 12.54 3.67
C ALA A 351 3.74 11.30 4.35
N ILE A 352 3.02 10.16 4.30
CA ILE A 352 3.35 8.95 5.07
C ILE A 352 4.43 8.12 4.38
N GLY A 353 4.42 8.09 3.04
CA GLY A 353 5.30 7.25 2.23
C GLY A 353 4.58 6.13 1.47
N HIS A 354 5.29 5.53 0.49
CA HIS A 354 4.74 4.58 -0.46
C HIS A 354 5.60 3.31 -0.62
N PRO A 355 5.67 2.42 0.39
CA PRO A 355 6.29 1.10 0.22
C PRO A 355 5.44 0.27 -0.76
N ILE A 356 5.85 0.23 -2.04
CA ILE A 356 4.98 -0.10 -3.18
C ILE A 356 4.22 -1.42 -3.02
N GLY A 357 4.87 -2.53 -2.67
CA GLY A 357 4.22 -3.82 -2.48
C GLY A 357 3.28 -3.89 -1.26
N ALA A 358 3.54 -3.07 -0.24
CA ALA A 358 2.76 -3.02 1.00
C ALA A 358 1.56 -2.06 0.93
N SER A 359 1.64 -1.02 0.10
CA SER A 359 0.73 0.13 0.14
C SER A 359 -0.74 -0.25 -0.03
N GLY A 360 -1.06 -1.25 -0.85
CA GLY A 360 -2.44 -1.70 -1.03
C GLY A 360 -3.09 -2.22 0.25
N ALA A 361 -2.36 -3.01 1.03
CA ALA A 361 -2.83 -3.48 2.33
C ALA A 361 -2.80 -2.35 3.38
N ARG A 362 -1.79 -1.47 3.32
CA ARG A 362 -1.66 -0.32 4.23
C ARG A 362 -2.87 0.62 4.14
N VAL A 363 -3.30 0.99 2.93
CA VAL A 363 -4.47 1.88 2.76
C VAL A 363 -5.75 1.21 3.26
N LEU A 364 -5.93 -0.09 3.02
CA LEU A 364 -7.09 -0.83 3.52
C LEU A 364 -7.10 -0.90 5.05
N VAL A 365 -5.97 -1.18 5.69
CA VAL A 365 -5.85 -1.15 7.15
C VAL A 365 -6.22 0.24 7.69
N THR A 366 -5.68 1.32 7.11
CA THR A 366 -6.00 2.68 7.53
C THR A 366 -7.49 2.99 7.38
N LEU A 367 -8.11 2.61 6.26
CA LEU A 367 -9.53 2.78 6.02
C LEU A 367 -10.37 2.09 7.10
N ILE A 368 -10.10 0.80 7.37
CA ILE A 368 -10.88 0.00 8.33
C ILE A 368 -10.81 0.61 9.74
N TYR A 369 -9.60 0.96 10.21
CA TYR A 369 -9.44 1.56 11.53
C TYR A 369 -10.12 2.92 11.64
N GLU A 370 -10.09 3.74 10.60
CA GLU A 370 -10.77 5.02 10.58
C GLU A 370 -12.29 4.88 10.50
N MET A 371 -12.81 3.89 9.76
CA MET A 371 -14.23 3.54 9.77
C MET A 371 -14.69 3.14 11.18
N ILE A 372 -13.90 2.33 11.90
CA ILE A 372 -14.21 1.94 13.27
C ILE A 372 -14.22 3.17 14.19
N ARG A 373 -13.20 4.02 14.10
CA ARG A 373 -13.06 5.21 14.93
C ARG A 373 -14.22 6.21 14.78
N ARG A 374 -14.73 6.36 13.55
CA ARG A 374 -15.81 7.31 13.21
C ARG A 374 -17.20 6.69 13.24
N ASP A 375 -17.34 5.39 13.51
CA ASP A 375 -18.57 4.61 13.27
C ASP A 375 -19.10 4.72 11.84
N ALA A 376 -18.20 4.92 10.86
CA ALA A 376 -18.52 4.95 9.45
C ALA A 376 -18.91 3.54 8.97
N LYS A 377 -19.83 3.47 8.00
CA LYS A 377 -20.40 2.19 7.54
C LYS A 377 -19.76 1.70 6.24
N ARG A 378 -19.50 2.57 5.29
CA ARG A 378 -19.04 2.23 3.93
C ARG A 378 -17.73 2.90 3.58
N GLY A 379 -16.78 2.13 3.12
CA GLY A 379 -15.48 2.64 2.73
C GLY A 379 -14.97 2.03 1.43
N ILE A 380 -14.18 2.80 0.67
CA ILE A 380 -13.53 2.33 -0.55
C ILE A 380 -12.04 2.64 -0.48
N ALA A 381 -11.21 1.62 -0.70
CA ALA A 381 -9.77 1.74 -0.92
C ALA A 381 -9.45 1.57 -2.39
N ALA A 382 -8.59 2.43 -2.97
CA ALA A 382 -8.18 2.31 -4.37
C ALA A 382 -6.75 2.80 -4.62
N LEU A 383 -6.07 2.15 -5.58
CA LEU A 383 -4.70 2.49 -6.00
C LEU A 383 -4.56 2.41 -7.52
N CYS A 384 -3.77 3.33 -8.09
CA CYS A 384 -3.19 3.14 -9.41
C CYS A 384 -1.96 2.20 -9.31
N LEU A 385 -1.64 1.54 -10.40
CA LEU A 385 -0.55 0.57 -10.50
C LEU A 385 0.24 0.84 -11.77
N GLY A 386 1.56 0.74 -11.72
CA GLY A 386 2.40 0.79 -12.91
C GLY A 386 1.86 -0.08 -14.06
N GLY A 387 2.04 0.37 -15.30
CA GLY A 387 1.52 -0.30 -16.49
C GLY A 387 0.07 0.04 -16.85
N GLY A 388 -0.55 1.04 -16.21
CA GLY A 388 -1.88 1.52 -16.58
C GLY A 388 -3.04 0.78 -15.92
N ASN A 389 -2.85 0.20 -14.75
CA ASN A 389 -3.91 -0.54 -14.03
C ASN A 389 -4.33 0.16 -12.73
N ALA A 390 -5.44 -0.30 -12.17
CA ALA A 390 -5.87 0.01 -10.81
C ALA A 390 -6.52 -1.19 -10.12
N VAL A 391 -6.54 -1.17 -8.80
CA VAL A 391 -7.35 -2.04 -7.95
C VAL A 391 -8.17 -1.18 -7.00
N ALA A 392 -9.39 -1.63 -6.70
CA ALA A 392 -10.25 -1.03 -5.69
C ALA A 392 -10.98 -2.11 -4.90
N MET A 393 -11.33 -1.80 -3.65
CA MET A 393 -12.09 -2.67 -2.76
C MET A 393 -13.07 -1.84 -1.95
N ALA A 394 -14.32 -2.32 -1.88
CA ALA A 394 -15.37 -1.78 -1.02
C ALA A 394 -15.51 -2.65 0.23
N VAL A 395 -15.57 -2.02 1.39
CA VAL A 395 -15.80 -2.67 2.68
C VAL A 395 -16.95 -2.01 3.43
N GLU A 396 -17.67 -2.80 4.23
CA GLU A 396 -18.82 -2.36 5.01
C GLU A 396 -18.75 -2.89 6.45
N ARG A 397 -19.27 -2.09 7.41
CA ARG A 397 -19.38 -2.45 8.84
C ARG A 397 -20.79 -2.77 9.22
#